data_7894a05a530c7b3dd36487a94f187f64
#
_entry.id   7894a05a530c7b3dd36487a94f187f64
#
_cell.length_a   1.000
_cell.length_b   1.000
_cell.length_c   1.000
_cell.angle_alpha   90.00
_cell.angle_beta   90.00
_cell.angle_gamma   90.00
#
_symmetry.space_group_name_H-M   'P 1'
#
loop_
_entity.id
_entity.type
_entity.pdbx_description
1 polymer ?
#
loop_
_entity_poly.entity_id
_entity_poly.type
_entity_poly.pdbx_seq_one_letter_code
_entity_poly.pdbx_strand_id
1 'polypeptide(L)'
;MGLFDKFFKAEEKPTQKKEAPKVMFNKLDAYSSKTNRRYKDYAKDGYQENAIVHRCVQLISNSASAVKLCVYSGDTKLDNHELISLLDRPNPLQSGVEYFASLYSYLLISGNSYILRDTESFTPPRELYLLRPDRIQIRASESIIPTSYDYVIDGIVRNTYPVDPKTGSGQIKQIKLWSPLDDFYGLSPIGASAYNIDQHNLAGMHNVALLKNGCTPSGMLKFEPTDETGMSTQLTDDQRARLLEDLEFRFQGTHNSGRPMLLEGNFSYQQLGLNPKDMDFLELLNLSAREIALCFGVPAQLIGIPDSQTYSNMETAKLALYEETILPLLSRVESDLNEYLAPLYSGDISIRYDLDSIPAMAEKRRQIYDNVTQGVQAGIITRNEARERLGLEEISGGDDLYIPSNLFPIGETETSPEDSAKPVEVDEAEKSYEDVYGIKAETSKDVFTTEEEAIDRAEEIGCVGTHSHEQDGKTIYMPCRTHAEYNRLTEEEKALADLDLTPSDSMVTEAKRGLDWRKEFNRGGTAVGVSRARDIVNKTRLSPNTVLRMFSFFSRHEIDKQAEGFDRGEDGYPSAGRIAWALWGGDAGFSWAKTKRNQIMR
;
A
#
# COMPACT_ATOMS: atom_id res chain seq x y z
N MET A 1 15.71 -2.52 98.15
CA MET A 1 15.31 -2.98 96.85
C MET A 1 13.85 -3.18 96.86
N GLY A 2 13.06 -2.33 96.52
CA GLY A 2 12.82 -1.26 95.66
C GLY A 2 11.36 -1.33 95.32
N LEU A 3 10.53 -0.70 96.26
CA LEU A 3 9.05 -0.72 96.19
C LEU A 3 8.53 0.30 95.15
N PHE A 4 9.39 0.81 94.28
CA PHE A 4 9.08 1.89 93.32
C PHE A 4 8.87 1.45 91.89
N ASP A 5 9.06 0.16 91.52
CA ASP A 5 8.97 -0.32 90.14
C ASP A 5 7.56 -0.77 89.71
N LYS A 6 6.54 -0.54 90.56
CA LYS A 6 5.17 -0.99 90.21
C LYS A 6 4.20 0.12 89.79
N PHE A 7 4.65 1.38 89.68
CA PHE A 7 3.69 2.51 89.47
C PHE A 7 3.84 3.20 88.10
N PHE A 8 4.71 2.74 87.18
CA PHE A 8 4.83 3.30 85.80
C PHE A 8 4.76 2.26 84.71
N LYS A 9 3.76 1.34 84.79
CA LYS A 9 3.29 0.73 83.53
C LYS A 9 2.11 1.55 83.03
N ALA A 10 2.37 2.55 82.24
CA ALA A 10 1.36 3.15 81.40
C ALA A 10 0.86 2.06 80.42
N GLU A 11 -0.45 1.72 80.56
CA GLU A 11 -1.15 0.93 79.54
C GLU A 11 -1.05 1.70 78.21
N GLU A 12 -0.19 1.22 77.30
CA GLU A 12 -0.27 1.61 75.89
C GLU A 12 -1.62 1.14 75.35
N LYS A 13 -2.57 2.06 75.22
CA LYS A 13 -3.76 1.86 74.39
C LYS A 13 -3.30 1.46 73.03
N PRO A 14 -3.84 0.37 72.43
CA PRO A 14 -3.47 0.00 71.04
C PRO A 14 -3.83 1.15 70.12
N THR A 15 -2.81 1.81 69.59
CA THR A 15 -2.94 2.76 68.49
C THR A 15 -3.52 1.97 67.33
N GLN A 16 -4.82 2.18 67.06
CA GLN A 16 -5.41 1.74 65.81
C GLN A 16 -4.56 2.36 64.67
N LYS A 17 -3.71 1.52 64.09
CA LYS A 17 -3.09 1.86 62.81
C LYS A 17 -4.25 2.12 61.86
N LYS A 18 -4.44 3.39 61.45
CA LYS A 18 -5.27 3.72 60.29
C LYS A 18 -4.71 2.92 59.15
N GLU A 19 -5.37 1.82 58.77
CA GLU A 19 -5.07 1.15 57.52
C GLU A 19 -5.28 2.16 56.40
N ALA A 20 -4.24 2.42 55.65
CA ALA A 20 -4.34 3.19 54.43
C ALA A 20 -5.41 2.50 53.54
N PRO A 21 -6.24 3.28 52.83
CA PRO A 21 -7.25 2.69 51.97
C PRO A 21 -6.58 1.69 51.05
N LYS A 22 -7.00 0.42 51.10
CA LYS A 22 -6.59 -0.60 50.15
C LYS A 22 -7.08 -0.17 48.78
N VAL A 23 -6.20 0.45 48.01
CA VAL A 23 -6.40 0.58 46.58
C VAL A 23 -6.37 -0.85 46.05
N MET A 24 -7.51 -1.43 45.76
CA MET A 24 -7.61 -2.64 44.97
C MET A 24 -7.17 -2.27 43.55
N PHE A 25 -5.87 -2.35 43.28
CA PHE A 25 -5.42 -2.57 41.91
C PHE A 25 -5.94 -3.97 41.56
N ASN A 26 -6.96 -4.06 40.73
CA ASN A 26 -7.12 -5.25 39.92
C ASN A 26 -5.74 -5.51 39.34
N LYS A 27 -5.22 -6.71 39.55
CA LYS A 27 -4.07 -7.17 38.78
C LYS A 27 -4.49 -7.01 37.32
N LEU A 28 -4.16 -5.87 36.72
CA LEU A 28 -3.88 -5.86 35.28
C LEU A 28 -2.81 -6.93 35.17
N ASP A 29 -3.16 -8.07 34.60
CA ASP A 29 -2.20 -8.99 34.08
C ASP A 29 -1.32 -8.13 33.17
N ALA A 30 -0.10 -7.91 33.63
CA ALA A 30 0.85 -7.09 32.91
C ALA A 30 0.99 -7.76 31.54
N TYR A 31 0.42 -7.14 30.53
CA TYR A 31 0.56 -7.54 29.15
C TYR A 31 2.03 -7.37 28.82
N SER A 32 2.78 -8.44 29.03
CA SER A 32 4.20 -8.49 28.74
C SER A 32 4.34 -8.58 27.23
N SER A 33 4.44 -7.45 26.56
CA SER A 33 4.66 -7.30 25.13
C SER A 33 6.01 -7.85 24.63
N LYS A 34 6.79 -8.45 25.51
CA LYS A 34 8.16 -8.92 25.21
C LYS A 34 8.38 -10.43 25.41
N THR A 35 7.35 -11.21 25.58
CA THR A 35 7.53 -12.65 25.77
C THR A 35 7.64 -13.39 24.43
N ASN A 36 8.51 -14.41 24.41
CA ASN A 36 8.61 -15.42 23.37
C ASN A 36 7.22 -15.93 22.95
N ARG A 37 6.63 -15.25 21.98
CA ARG A 37 5.32 -15.66 21.44
C ARG A 37 5.54 -16.93 20.66
N ARG A 38 4.74 -17.93 20.96
CA ARG A 38 4.71 -19.19 20.24
C ARG A 38 3.76 -19.08 19.05
N TYR A 39 3.87 -20.00 18.11
CA TYR A 39 2.95 -20.10 16.97
C TYR A 39 1.46 -20.01 17.36
N LYS A 40 1.06 -20.60 18.49
CA LYS A 40 -0.32 -20.53 18.96
C LYS A 40 -0.78 -19.10 19.22
N ASP A 41 0.10 -18.27 19.77
CA ASP A 41 -0.20 -16.86 20.08
C ASP A 41 -0.30 -16.06 18.76
N TYR A 42 0.59 -16.32 17.80
CA TYR A 42 0.49 -15.71 16.47
C TYR A 42 -0.76 -16.11 15.71
N ALA A 43 -1.16 -17.38 15.79
CA ALA A 43 -2.34 -17.88 15.14
C ALA A 43 -3.64 -17.38 15.80
N LYS A 44 -3.67 -17.27 17.13
CA LYS A 44 -4.84 -16.83 17.88
C LYS A 44 -4.95 -15.30 17.91
N ASP A 45 -4.01 -14.64 18.59
CA ASP A 45 -4.09 -13.20 18.86
C ASP A 45 -3.81 -12.37 17.59
N GLY A 46 -2.93 -12.91 16.71
CA GLY A 46 -2.62 -12.29 15.42
C GLY A 46 -3.69 -12.60 14.36
N TYR A 47 -3.77 -13.86 13.91
CA TYR A 47 -4.56 -14.21 12.74
C TYR A 47 -6.08 -14.33 13.01
N GLN A 48 -6.49 -14.95 14.15
CA GLN A 48 -7.90 -15.17 14.43
C GLN A 48 -8.60 -13.95 15.03
N GLU A 49 -7.92 -13.20 15.90
CA GLU A 49 -8.53 -12.09 16.65
C GLU A 49 -8.31 -10.72 15.98
N ASN A 50 -7.36 -10.59 15.05
CA ASN A 50 -7.09 -9.35 14.34
C ASN A 50 -7.57 -9.39 12.87
N ALA A 51 -8.59 -8.60 12.54
CA ALA A 51 -9.20 -8.57 11.21
C ALA A 51 -8.24 -8.09 10.12
N ILE A 52 -7.32 -7.16 10.45
CA ILE A 52 -6.35 -6.62 9.48
C ILE A 52 -5.33 -7.69 9.10
N VAL A 53 -4.76 -8.39 10.08
CA VAL A 53 -3.83 -9.51 9.85
C VAL A 53 -4.51 -10.61 9.04
N HIS A 54 -5.74 -10.99 9.44
CA HIS A 54 -6.53 -11.98 8.72
C HIS A 54 -6.69 -11.59 7.24
N ARG A 55 -7.07 -10.33 6.98
CA ARG A 55 -7.26 -9.83 5.62
C ARG A 55 -5.96 -9.82 4.82
N CYS A 56 -4.84 -9.39 5.41
CA CYS A 56 -3.53 -9.37 4.75
C CYS A 56 -3.10 -10.79 4.35
N VAL A 57 -3.14 -11.74 5.29
CA VAL A 57 -2.78 -13.15 5.03
C VAL A 57 -3.68 -13.74 3.94
N GLN A 58 -4.99 -13.56 4.03
CA GLN A 58 -5.94 -14.07 3.03
C GLN A 58 -5.73 -13.44 1.65
N LEU A 59 -5.46 -12.14 1.59
CA LEU A 59 -5.24 -11.45 0.32
C LEU A 59 -3.98 -11.99 -0.38
N ILE A 60 -2.87 -12.12 0.35
CA ILE A 60 -1.60 -12.61 -0.21
C ILE A 60 -1.73 -14.10 -0.58
N SER A 61 -2.21 -14.95 0.35
CA SER A 61 -2.26 -16.39 0.12
C SER A 61 -3.21 -16.77 -1.02
N ASN A 62 -4.38 -16.13 -1.13
CA ASN A 62 -5.33 -16.39 -2.20
C ASN A 62 -4.81 -15.86 -3.56
N SER A 63 -4.18 -14.69 -3.56
CA SER A 63 -3.61 -14.13 -4.80
C SER A 63 -2.42 -14.95 -5.30
N ALA A 64 -1.55 -15.41 -4.39
CA ALA A 64 -0.41 -16.27 -4.75
C ALA A 64 -0.85 -17.66 -5.21
N SER A 65 -1.81 -18.29 -4.54
CA SER A 65 -2.30 -19.64 -4.89
C SER A 65 -3.14 -19.67 -6.18
N ALA A 66 -3.66 -18.53 -6.63
CA ALA A 66 -4.38 -18.41 -7.89
C ALA A 66 -3.45 -18.47 -9.12
N VAL A 67 -2.15 -18.20 -8.95
CA VAL A 67 -1.16 -18.26 -10.02
C VAL A 67 -0.82 -19.72 -10.29
N LYS A 68 -1.03 -20.17 -11.53
CA LYS A 68 -0.82 -21.58 -11.91
C LYS A 68 0.66 -21.94 -11.95
N LEU A 69 0.98 -23.16 -11.54
CA LEU A 69 2.28 -23.79 -11.72
C LEU A 69 2.28 -24.57 -13.03
N CYS A 70 3.34 -24.40 -13.80
CA CYS A 70 3.60 -25.11 -15.05
C CYS A 70 4.90 -25.91 -14.92
N VAL A 71 4.97 -27.01 -15.62
CA VAL A 71 6.16 -27.86 -15.66
C VAL A 71 6.79 -27.75 -17.04
N TYR A 72 8.11 -27.61 -17.05
CA TYR A 72 8.91 -27.47 -18.27
C TYR A 72 9.95 -28.58 -18.34
N SER A 73 10.29 -28.99 -19.57
CA SER A 73 11.50 -29.79 -19.86
C SER A 73 12.44 -28.92 -20.68
N GLY A 74 13.52 -28.45 -20.06
CA GLY A 74 14.30 -27.36 -20.61
C GLY A 74 13.43 -26.10 -20.75
N ASP A 75 13.24 -25.62 -21.98
CA ASP A 75 12.39 -24.45 -22.29
C ASP A 75 11.00 -24.82 -22.82
N THR A 76 10.72 -26.11 -23.00
CA THR A 76 9.42 -26.56 -23.53
C THR A 76 8.44 -26.83 -22.42
N LYS A 77 7.28 -26.14 -22.44
CA LYS A 77 6.18 -26.37 -21.50
C LYS A 77 5.55 -27.75 -21.75
N LEU A 78 5.39 -28.51 -20.70
CA LEU A 78 4.76 -29.84 -20.77
C LEU A 78 3.26 -29.70 -20.44
N ASP A 79 2.42 -30.30 -21.30
CA ASP A 79 0.97 -30.34 -21.08
C ASP A 79 0.53 -31.57 -20.25
N ASN A 80 1.33 -32.64 -20.26
CA ASN A 80 1.05 -33.87 -19.55
C ASN A 80 2.31 -34.43 -18.89
N HIS A 81 2.37 -34.33 -17.57
CA HIS A 81 3.45 -34.87 -16.74
C HIS A 81 2.91 -35.24 -15.35
N GLU A 82 3.45 -36.28 -14.72
CA GLU A 82 3.00 -36.73 -13.38
C GLU A 82 3.08 -35.62 -12.33
N LEU A 83 4.10 -34.77 -12.42
CA LEU A 83 4.30 -33.64 -11.54
C LEU A 83 3.18 -32.59 -11.65
N ILE A 84 2.59 -32.39 -12.85
CA ILE A 84 1.44 -31.49 -13.04
C ILE A 84 0.25 -32.00 -12.24
N SER A 85 -0.03 -33.30 -12.36
CA SER A 85 -1.14 -33.95 -11.65
C SER A 85 -0.94 -33.87 -10.12
N LEU A 86 0.31 -34.00 -9.66
CA LEU A 86 0.65 -33.85 -8.24
C LEU A 86 0.48 -32.41 -7.75
N LEU A 87 0.86 -31.40 -8.53
CA LEU A 87 0.69 -29.99 -8.16
C LEU A 87 -0.77 -29.54 -8.20
N ASP A 88 -1.55 -30.07 -9.15
CA ASP A 88 -3.00 -29.79 -9.26
C ASP A 88 -3.82 -30.45 -8.13
N ARG A 89 -3.40 -31.63 -7.68
CA ARG A 89 -4.02 -32.37 -6.58
C ARG A 89 -2.99 -33.04 -5.69
N PRO A 90 -2.36 -32.28 -4.76
CA PRO A 90 -1.25 -32.78 -3.94
C PRO A 90 -1.63 -33.94 -3.01
N ASN A 91 -2.89 -34.03 -2.59
CA ASN A 91 -3.40 -35.13 -1.75
C ASN A 91 -4.91 -35.30 -1.94
N PRO A 92 -5.50 -36.39 -1.44
CA PRO A 92 -6.95 -36.69 -1.61
C PRO A 92 -7.87 -35.66 -0.94
N LEU A 93 -7.35 -34.86 0.03
CA LEU A 93 -8.14 -33.96 0.88
C LEU A 93 -8.17 -32.53 0.35
N GLN A 94 -7.19 -32.14 -0.50
CA GLN A 94 -6.99 -30.75 -0.90
C GLN A 94 -6.76 -30.63 -2.41
N SER A 95 -7.33 -29.60 -3.01
CA SER A 95 -6.94 -29.14 -4.34
C SER A 95 -5.58 -28.40 -4.28
N GLY A 96 -4.90 -28.23 -5.43
CA GLY A 96 -3.64 -27.49 -5.50
C GLY A 96 -3.80 -26.06 -4.95
N VAL A 97 -4.89 -25.37 -5.33
CA VAL A 97 -5.15 -23.99 -4.84
C VAL A 97 -5.27 -23.95 -3.31
N GLU A 98 -6.02 -24.89 -2.70
CA GLU A 98 -6.17 -24.94 -1.24
C GLU A 98 -4.86 -25.30 -0.53
N TYR A 99 -4.10 -26.21 -1.12
CA TYR A 99 -2.80 -26.61 -0.60
C TYR A 99 -1.81 -25.44 -0.59
N PHE A 100 -1.65 -24.77 -1.73
CA PHE A 100 -0.74 -23.62 -1.82
C PHE A 100 -1.23 -22.43 -1.00
N ALA A 101 -2.53 -22.15 -0.93
CA ALA A 101 -3.08 -21.14 -0.02
C ALA A 101 -2.71 -21.43 1.44
N SER A 102 -2.79 -22.69 1.86
CA SER A 102 -2.38 -23.13 3.19
C SER A 102 -0.86 -23.00 3.41
N LEU A 103 -0.05 -23.33 2.40
CA LEU A 103 1.40 -23.20 2.41
C LEU A 103 1.81 -21.73 2.64
N TYR A 104 1.26 -20.80 1.86
CA TYR A 104 1.51 -19.38 2.01
C TYR A 104 1.00 -18.84 3.34
N SER A 105 -0.16 -19.30 3.81
CA SER A 105 -0.70 -18.91 5.11
C SER A 105 0.22 -19.33 6.25
N TYR A 106 0.74 -20.57 6.25
CA TYR A 106 1.73 -20.99 7.24
C TYR A 106 3.01 -20.17 7.19
N LEU A 107 3.48 -19.85 6.00
CA LEU A 107 4.67 -19.04 5.82
C LEU A 107 4.49 -17.63 6.37
N LEU A 108 3.33 -17.00 6.13
CA LEU A 108 3.01 -15.67 6.63
C LEU A 108 2.74 -15.65 8.16
N ILE A 109 2.12 -16.70 8.71
CA ILE A 109 1.77 -16.75 10.14
C ILE A 109 2.97 -17.15 11.00
N SER A 110 3.76 -18.17 10.58
CA SER A 110 4.84 -18.71 11.37
C SER A 110 6.24 -18.34 10.91
N GLY A 111 6.38 -17.82 9.68
CA GLY A 111 7.65 -17.68 9.00
C GLY A 111 8.19 -18.99 8.42
N ASN A 112 7.46 -20.10 8.59
CA ASN A 112 7.87 -21.44 8.16
C ASN A 112 6.70 -22.21 7.59
N SER A 113 6.95 -23.01 6.55
CA SER A 113 6.03 -23.99 6.02
C SER A 113 6.78 -25.32 5.79
N TYR A 114 6.12 -26.44 6.03
CA TYR A 114 6.74 -27.76 5.96
C TYR A 114 5.94 -28.66 5.01
N ILE A 115 6.61 -29.09 3.94
CA ILE A 115 6.06 -30.03 2.95
C ILE A 115 6.59 -31.41 3.27
N LEU A 116 5.69 -32.37 3.47
CA LEU A 116 6.00 -33.78 3.64
C LEU A 116 5.63 -34.54 2.37
N ARG A 117 6.56 -35.31 1.80
CA ARG A 117 6.26 -36.29 0.75
C ARG A 117 5.98 -37.67 1.34
N ASP A 118 5.12 -38.44 0.68
CA ASP A 118 4.72 -39.77 1.12
C ASP A 118 5.82 -40.84 0.98
N THR A 119 6.89 -40.56 0.23
CA THR A 119 7.99 -41.49 -0.05
C THR A 119 9.27 -41.11 0.70
N GLU A 120 9.95 -42.14 1.27
CA GLU A 120 11.27 -41.97 1.87
C GLU A 120 12.40 -41.98 0.83
N SER A 121 12.18 -42.65 -0.29
CA SER A 121 13.15 -42.84 -1.37
C SER A 121 13.25 -41.64 -2.30
N PHE A 122 14.34 -41.56 -3.08
CA PHE A 122 14.49 -40.60 -4.19
C PHE A 122 13.62 -40.98 -5.41
N THR A 123 12.36 -41.33 -5.16
CA THR A 123 11.37 -41.63 -6.19
C THR A 123 10.29 -40.55 -6.20
N PRO A 124 9.66 -40.30 -7.35
CA PRO A 124 8.57 -39.32 -7.44
C PRO A 124 7.49 -39.60 -6.40
N PRO A 125 7.11 -38.61 -5.59
CA PRO A 125 6.04 -38.79 -4.61
C PRO A 125 4.67 -38.84 -5.30
N ARG A 126 3.74 -39.56 -4.70
CA ARG A 126 2.34 -39.60 -5.14
C ARG A 126 1.49 -38.56 -4.42
N GLU A 127 1.89 -38.20 -3.20
CA GLU A 127 1.15 -37.29 -2.34
C GLU A 127 2.08 -36.35 -1.59
N LEU A 128 1.61 -35.11 -1.41
CA LEU A 128 2.27 -34.08 -0.62
C LEU A 128 1.33 -33.59 0.47
N TYR A 129 1.83 -33.48 1.67
CA TYR A 129 1.11 -33.00 2.85
C TYR A 129 1.78 -31.80 3.46
N LEU A 130 0.98 -30.85 3.97
CA LEU A 130 1.49 -29.74 4.77
C LEU A 130 1.41 -30.09 6.25
N LEU A 131 2.53 -29.95 6.94
CA LEU A 131 2.59 -30.13 8.39
C LEU A 131 2.44 -28.79 9.10
N ARG A 132 1.63 -28.78 10.16
CA ARG A 132 1.44 -27.57 10.97
C ARG A 132 2.76 -27.17 11.63
N PRO A 133 3.19 -25.90 11.52
CA PRO A 133 4.47 -25.45 12.06
C PRO A 133 4.64 -25.66 13.57
N ASP A 134 3.57 -25.58 14.36
CA ASP A 134 3.61 -25.81 15.81
C ASP A 134 3.86 -27.27 16.22
N ARG A 135 3.75 -28.19 15.27
CA ARG A 135 3.97 -29.63 15.49
C ARG A 135 5.33 -30.10 15.02
N ILE A 136 6.12 -29.21 14.43
CA ILE A 136 7.46 -29.55 13.96
C ILE A 136 8.50 -28.97 14.92
N GLN A 137 9.36 -29.86 15.44
CA GLN A 137 10.53 -29.50 16.22
C GLN A 137 11.77 -29.90 15.43
N ILE A 138 12.66 -28.93 15.23
CA ILE A 138 13.90 -29.14 14.50
C ILE A 138 14.97 -29.60 15.50
N ARG A 139 15.59 -30.74 15.24
CA ARG A 139 16.77 -31.16 15.99
C ARG A 139 18.02 -30.55 15.38
N ALA A 140 18.56 -29.56 16.08
CA ALA A 140 19.83 -28.95 15.70
C ALA A 140 20.96 -29.97 15.72
N SER A 141 21.94 -29.81 14.84
CA SER A 141 23.24 -30.48 14.87
C SER A 141 24.34 -29.45 15.21
N GLU A 142 25.58 -29.86 15.26
CA GLU A 142 26.74 -28.95 15.34
C GLU A 142 26.95 -28.16 14.02
N SER A 143 26.27 -28.58 12.94
CA SER A 143 26.26 -27.90 11.64
C SER A 143 25.01 -27.10 11.44
N ILE A 144 24.97 -26.26 10.38
CA ILE A 144 23.80 -25.48 9.95
C ILE A 144 22.67 -26.41 9.47
N ILE A 145 23.00 -27.65 9.04
CA ILE A 145 21.99 -28.63 8.57
C ILE A 145 21.38 -29.32 9.78
N PRO A 146 20.05 -29.36 9.94
CA PRO A 146 19.40 -30.06 11.04
C PRO A 146 19.61 -31.58 10.92
N THR A 147 19.59 -32.29 12.05
CA THR A 147 19.70 -33.75 12.07
C THR A 147 18.38 -34.42 11.67
N SER A 148 17.27 -33.88 12.13
CA SER A 148 15.94 -34.42 11.84
C SER A 148 14.84 -33.39 12.15
N TYR A 149 13.65 -33.65 11.60
CA TYR A 149 12.41 -32.99 11.95
C TYR A 149 11.54 -33.96 12.76
N ASP A 150 11.19 -33.57 13.99
CA ASP A 150 10.29 -34.36 14.84
C ASP A 150 8.87 -33.82 14.72
N TYR A 151 7.93 -34.71 14.40
CA TYR A 151 6.51 -34.41 14.40
C TYR A 151 5.94 -34.68 15.79
N VAL A 152 5.53 -33.63 16.49
CA VAL A 152 5.13 -33.65 17.91
C VAL A 152 3.64 -33.33 18.03
N ILE A 153 2.90 -34.18 18.73
CA ILE A 153 1.50 -33.93 19.11
C ILE A 153 1.40 -34.06 20.63
N ASP A 154 0.87 -33.03 21.27
CA ASP A 154 0.68 -32.95 22.72
C ASP A 154 1.96 -33.28 23.53
N GLY A 155 3.09 -32.78 23.02
CA GLY A 155 4.41 -32.99 23.65
C GLY A 155 5.03 -34.37 23.39
N ILE A 156 4.35 -35.26 22.64
CA ILE A 156 4.85 -36.60 22.32
C ILE A 156 5.34 -36.61 20.88
N VAL A 157 6.58 -37.03 20.66
CA VAL A 157 7.11 -37.25 19.30
C VAL A 157 6.40 -38.46 18.69
N ARG A 158 5.69 -38.22 17.60
CA ARG A 158 4.98 -39.27 16.86
C ARG A 158 5.84 -39.88 15.77
N ASN A 159 6.52 -39.03 15.01
CA ASN A 159 7.41 -39.45 13.94
C ASN A 159 8.66 -38.57 13.97
N THR A 160 9.80 -39.15 13.56
CA THR A 160 11.06 -38.45 13.35
C THR A 160 11.47 -38.64 11.88
N TYR A 161 11.69 -37.56 11.18
CA TYR A 161 12.10 -37.55 9.77
C TYR A 161 13.57 -37.16 9.69
N PRO A 162 14.47 -38.09 9.34
CA PRO A 162 15.89 -37.81 9.26
C PRO A 162 16.21 -36.90 8.07
N VAL A 163 17.26 -36.11 8.21
CA VAL A 163 17.84 -35.26 7.17
C VAL A 163 19.24 -35.78 6.84
N ASP A 164 19.54 -35.88 5.55
CA ASP A 164 20.90 -36.25 5.12
C ASP A 164 21.88 -35.14 5.49
N PRO A 165 22.90 -35.39 6.33
CA PRO A 165 23.83 -34.37 6.78
C PRO A 165 24.72 -33.80 5.67
N LYS A 166 24.78 -34.45 4.49
CA LYS A 166 25.62 -34.02 3.36
C LYS A 166 24.84 -33.13 2.38
N THR A 167 23.59 -33.50 2.08
CA THR A 167 22.79 -32.85 1.07
C THR A 167 21.72 -31.94 1.67
N GLY A 168 21.38 -32.09 2.96
CA GLY A 168 20.27 -31.41 3.59
C GLY A 168 18.91 -31.94 3.16
N SER A 169 18.87 -32.99 2.32
CA SER A 169 17.60 -33.52 1.78
C SER A 169 16.95 -34.52 2.73
N GLY A 170 15.63 -34.62 2.68
CA GLY A 170 14.83 -35.52 3.50
C GLY A 170 13.41 -35.66 2.98
N GLN A 171 12.54 -36.33 3.75
CA GLN A 171 11.13 -36.40 3.44
C GLN A 171 10.40 -35.08 3.65
N ILE A 172 10.94 -34.20 4.52
CA ILE A 172 10.37 -32.88 4.80
C ILE A 172 11.24 -31.81 4.13
N LYS A 173 10.61 -30.95 3.33
CA LYS A 173 11.18 -29.67 2.89
C LYS A 173 10.62 -28.57 3.76
N GLN A 174 11.51 -27.82 4.39
CA GLN A 174 11.18 -26.57 5.06
C GLN A 174 11.36 -25.42 4.10
N ILE A 175 10.30 -24.64 3.92
CA ILE A 175 10.35 -23.32 3.29
C ILE A 175 10.30 -22.31 4.43
N LYS A 176 11.26 -21.37 4.50
CA LYS A 176 11.32 -20.40 5.60
C LYS A 176 11.59 -18.98 5.11
N LEU A 177 11.02 -18.01 5.81
CA LEU A 177 11.41 -16.62 5.68
C LEU A 177 12.73 -16.38 6.40
N TRP A 178 13.46 -15.37 5.99
CA TRP A 178 14.73 -15.05 6.63
C TRP A 178 14.54 -14.57 8.08
N SER A 179 15.41 -15.02 8.97
CA SER A 179 15.49 -14.57 10.37
C SER A 179 16.92 -14.14 10.69
N PRO A 180 17.15 -12.97 11.29
CA PRO A 180 18.49 -12.53 11.67
C PRO A 180 19.00 -13.18 12.96
N LEU A 181 18.14 -13.82 13.75
CA LEU A 181 18.45 -14.34 15.08
C LEU A 181 18.34 -15.86 15.20
N ASP A 182 17.82 -16.54 14.19
CA ASP A 182 17.59 -17.97 14.22
C ASP A 182 17.95 -18.61 12.88
N ASP A 183 18.88 -19.56 12.89
CA ASP A 183 19.33 -20.25 11.69
C ASP A 183 18.34 -21.34 11.23
N PHE A 184 17.48 -21.82 12.13
CA PHE A 184 16.56 -22.93 11.86
C PHE A 184 15.13 -22.46 11.59
N TYR A 185 14.68 -21.42 12.29
CA TYR A 185 13.31 -20.94 12.16
C TYR A 185 13.25 -19.56 11.50
N GLY A 186 12.31 -19.41 10.57
CA GLY A 186 12.05 -18.15 9.90
C GLY A 186 11.25 -17.17 10.76
N LEU A 187 11.41 -15.88 10.52
CA LEU A 187 10.65 -14.81 11.16
C LEU A 187 9.39 -14.48 10.34
N SER A 188 8.23 -14.52 10.99
CA SER A 188 6.96 -14.16 10.34
C SER A 188 6.73 -12.64 10.33
N PRO A 189 5.97 -12.10 9.35
CA PRO A 189 5.48 -10.72 9.39
C PRO A 189 4.66 -10.42 10.66
N ILE A 190 3.90 -11.40 11.19
CA ILE A 190 3.18 -11.27 12.46
C ILE A 190 4.15 -11.02 13.61
N GLY A 191 5.29 -11.75 13.63
CA GLY A 191 6.31 -11.54 14.66
C GLY A 191 6.93 -10.15 14.59
N ALA A 192 7.18 -9.64 13.40
CA ALA A 192 7.71 -8.30 13.18
C ALA A 192 6.71 -7.19 13.58
N SER A 193 5.42 -7.42 13.33
CA SER A 193 4.34 -6.46 13.65
C SER A 193 3.65 -6.71 14.99
N ALA A 194 4.19 -7.57 15.85
CA ALA A 194 3.53 -8.02 17.08
C ALA A 194 3.10 -6.86 17.99
N TYR A 195 3.91 -5.82 18.11
CA TYR A 195 3.58 -4.63 18.88
C TYR A 195 2.35 -3.89 18.32
N ASN A 196 2.29 -3.71 17.01
CA ASN A 196 1.19 -3.01 16.33
C ASN A 196 -0.11 -3.82 16.39
N ILE A 197 0.01 -5.15 16.32
CA ILE A 197 -1.13 -6.06 16.50
C ILE A 197 -1.70 -5.95 17.92
N ASP A 198 -0.84 -5.94 18.95
CA ASP A 198 -1.28 -5.77 20.33
C ASP A 198 -1.94 -4.42 20.54
N GLN A 199 -1.34 -3.35 20.04
CA GLN A 199 -1.88 -2.01 20.13
C GLN A 199 -3.27 -1.93 19.49
N HIS A 200 -3.43 -2.51 18.28
CA HIS A 200 -4.70 -2.56 17.58
C HIS A 200 -5.76 -3.36 18.35
N ASN A 201 -5.39 -4.54 18.86
CA ASN A 201 -6.30 -5.40 19.62
C ASN A 201 -6.71 -4.76 20.94
N LEU A 202 -5.75 -4.17 21.67
CA LEU A 202 -6.03 -3.47 22.94
C LEU A 202 -6.91 -2.24 22.75
N ALA A 203 -6.67 -1.45 21.70
CA ALA A 203 -7.53 -0.31 21.38
C ALA A 203 -8.96 -0.75 21.03
N GLY A 204 -9.09 -1.83 20.26
CA GLY A 204 -10.38 -2.45 19.96
C GLY A 204 -11.09 -2.98 21.21
N MET A 205 -10.38 -3.70 22.08
CA MET A 205 -10.91 -4.20 23.35
C MET A 205 -11.34 -3.06 24.29
N HIS A 206 -10.54 -1.99 24.36
CA HIS A 206 -10.90 -0.82 25.15
C HIS A 206 -12.19 -0.17 24.66
N ASN A 207 -12.34 0.00 23.34
CA ASN A 207 -13.58 0.53 22.76
C ASN A 207 -14.79 -0.35 23.06
N VAL A 208 -14.64 -1.68 22.96
CA VAL A 208 -15.71 -2.63 23.33
C VAL A 208 -16.06 -2.52 24.81
N ALA A 209 -15.07 -2.43 25.70
CA ALA A 209 -15.30 -2.25 27.14
C ALA A 209 -16.00 -0.93 27.44
N LEU A 210 -15.58 0.16 26.78
CA LEU A 210 -16.21 1.47 26.89
C LEU A 210 -17.68 1.43 26.46
N LEU A 211 -17.98 0.80 25.33
CA LEU A 211 -19.35 0.61 24.84
C LEU A 211 -20.19 -0.25 25.80
N LYS A 212 -19.61 -1.35 26.33
CA LYS A 212 -20.28 -2.20 27.33
C LYS A 212 -20.63 -1.43 28.62
N ASN A 213 -19.77 -0.50 29.02
CA ASN A 213 -19.97 0.33 30.20
C ASN A 213 -20.83 1.59 29.93
N GLY A 214 -21.53 1.66 28.79
CA GLY A 214 -22.43 2.77 28.44
C GLY A 214 -21.71 4.07 28.12
N CYS A 215 -20.47 4.01 27.63
CA CYS A 215 -19.62 5.16 27.31
C CYS A 215 -19.35 6.11 28.48
N THR A 216 -19.53 5.65 29.73
CA THR A 216 -19.21 6.44 30.90
C THR A 216 -17.72 6.37 31.21
N PRO A 217 -17.01 7.50 31.27
CA PRO A 217 -15.59 7.50 31.61
C PRO A 217 -15.42 7.04 33.09
N SER A 218 -14.25 6.43 33.34
CA SER A 218 -13.89 6.02 34.71
C SER A 218 -13.89 7.22 35.64
N GLY A 219 -14.58 7.14 36.74
CA GLY A 219 -14.68 8.22 37.72
C GLY A 219 -14.69 7.70 39.15
N MET A 220 -14.42 8.59 40.05
CA MET A 220 -14.52 8.37 41.49
C MET A 220 -15.85 8.96 41.99
N LEU A 221 -16.69 8.13 42.58
CA LEU A 221 -17.84 8.58 43.31
C LEU A 221 -17.42 8.76 44.76
N LYS A 222 -17.36 10.01 45.24
CA LYS A 222 -16.94 10.37 46.58
C LYS A 222 -18.20 10.67 47.41
N PHE A 223 -18.34 10.02 48.54
CA PHE A 223 -19.39 10.26 49.53
C PHE A 223 -18.82 11.11 50.66
N GLU A 224 -19.35 12.30 50.89
CA GLU A 224 -18.90 13.25 51.90
C GLU A 224 -20.07 13.73 52.76
N PRO A 225 -20.74 12.85 53.52
CA PRO A 225 -21.74 13.31 54.45
C PRO A 225 -21.05 13.96 55.66
N THR A 226 -21.46 15.17 55.98
CA THR A 226 -21.08 15.87 57.17
C THR A 226 -22.29 15.83 58.12
N ASP A 227 -22.14 15.29 59.28
CA ASP A 227 -23.19 15.38 60.33
C ASP A 227 -23.21 16.79 60.97
N GLU A 228 -24.24 17.09 61.76
CA GLU A 228 -24.37 18.36 62.42
C GLU A 228 -23.19 18.69 63.37
N THR A 229 -22.34 17.69 63.67
CA THR A 229 -21.17 17.82 64.56
C THR A 229 -19.85 17.98 63.74
N GLY A 230 -19.90 17.99 62.44
CA GLY A 230 -18.72 18.15 61.57
C GLY A 230 -17.87 16.86 61.41
N MET A 231 -18.36 15.70 61.90
CA MET A 231 -17.69 14.43 61.73
C MET A 231 -18.09 13.76 60.36
N SER A 232 -17.13 13.26 59.62
CA SER A 232 -17.39 12.50 58.37
C SER A 232 -17.96 11.13 58.71
N THR A 233 -19.18 10.85 58.26
CA THR A 233 -19.82 9.54 58.39
C THR A 233 -19.43 8.66 57.22
N GLN A 234 -19.11 7.39 57.47
CA GLN A 234 -18.79 6.43 56.41
C GLN A 234 -20.04 5.60 56.09
N LEU A 235 -20.15 5.19 54.80
CA LEU A 235 -21.17 4.21 54.40
C LEU A 235 -20.92 2.89 55.10
N THR A 236 -22.00 2.28 55.61
CA THR A 236 -21.93 0.90 56.11
C THR A 236 -21.65 -0.07 54.96
N ASP A 237 -21.11 -1.25 55.25
CA ASP A 237 -20.79 -2.24 54.21
C ASP A 237 -22.05 -2.67 53.44
N ASP A 238 -23.21 -2.76 54.07
CA ASP A 238 -24.47 -3.04 53.40
C ASP A 238 -24.94 -1.91 52.47
N GLN A 239 -24.75 -0.66 52.86
CA GLN A 239 -25.08 0.50 52.03
C GLN A 239 -24.15 0.58 50.82
N ARG A 240 -22.88 0.28 51.04
CA ARG A 240 -21.89 0.21 49.96
C ARG A 240 -22.21 -0.89 48.94
N ALA A 241 -22.55 -2.09 49.43
CA ALA A 241 -22.93 -3.22 48.60
C ALA A 241 -24.16 -2.92 47.74
N ARG A 242 -25.22 -2.35 48.34
CA ARG A 242 -26.43 -1.95 47.60
C ARG A 242 -26.16 -0.86 46.57
N LEU A 243 -25.33 0.13 46.90
CA LEU A 243 -24.97 1.18 45.94
C LEU A 243 -24.21 0.64 44.75
N LEU A 244 -23.28 -0.31 44.98
CA LEU A 244 -22.55 -0.97 43.90
C LEU A 244 -23.49 -1.81 43.03
N GLU A 245 -24.39 -2.59 43.62
CA GLU A 245 -25.37 -3.40 42.90
C GLU A 245 -26.34 -2.54 42.08
N ASP A 246 -26.83 -1.42 42.64
CA ASP A 246 -27.66 -0.46 41.90
C ASP A 246 -26.90 0.22 40.75
N LEU A 247 -25.62 0.53 40.93
CA LEU A 247 -24.77 1.08 39.87
C LEU A 247 -24.55 0.08 38.74
N GLU A 248 -24.23 -1.19 39.06
CA GLU A 248 -24.06 -2.24 38.07
C GLU A 248 -25.36 -2.53 37.32
N PHE A 249 -26.47 -2.71 38.01
CA PHE A 249 -27.73 -3.11 37.39
C PHE A 249 -28.43 -2.01 36.62
N ARG A 250 -28.38 -0.75 37.08
CA ARG A 250 -29.17 0.36 36.49
C ARG A 250 -28.39 1.24 35.55
N PHE A 251 -27.05 1.29 35.66
CA PHE A 251 -26.24 2.27 34.92
C PHE A 251 -25.13 1.65 34.08
N GLN A 252 -24.78 0.39 34.28
CA GLN A 252 -23.84 -0.31 33.39
C GLN A 252 -24.57 -1.01 32.23
N GLY A 253 -23.89 -1.12 31.09
CA GLY A 253 -24.36 -1.81 29.90
C GLY A 253 -25.00 -0.89 28.85
N THR A 254 -25.02 -1.39 27.59
CA THR A 254 -25.51 -0.67 26.44
C THR A 254 -27.00 -0.28 26.52
N HIS A 255 -27.81 -1.06 27.25
CA HIS A 255 -29.25 -0.79 27.43
C HIS A 255 -29.53 0.37 28.37
N ASN A 256 -28.58 0.71 29.23
CA ASN A 256 -28.75 1.76 30.26
C ASN A 256 -28.01 3.06 29.89
N SER A 257 -27.35 3.09 28.74
CA SER A 257 -26.60 4.25 28.24
C SER A 257 -27.50 5.47 28.12
N GLY A 258 -27.06 6.61 28.72
CA GLY A 258 -27.79 7.88 28.67
C GLY A 258 -28.91 8.04 29.69
N ARG A 259 -29.12 7.08 30.60
CA ARG A 259 -30.09 7.26 31.69
C ARG A 259 -29.54 8.22 32.74
N PRO A 260 -30.33 9.22 33.17
CA PRO A 260 -29.91 10.11 34.27
C PRO A 260 -29.81 9.33 35.58
N MET A 261 -28.72 9.56 36.33
CA MET A 261 -28.51 9.01 37.67
C MET A 261 -29.08 9.97 38.70
N LEU A 262 -29.99 9.48 39.56
CA LEU A 262 -30.44 10.19 40.71
C LEU A 262 -29.75 9.59 41.95
N LEU A 263 -28.90 10.38 42.58
CA LEU A 263 -28.25 10.03 43.84
C LEU A 263 -28.82 10.92 44.97
N GLU A 264 -29.28 10.30 46.05
CA GLU A 264 -29.70 11.01 47.25
C GLU A 264 -28.53 11.00 48.23
N GLY A 265 -28.12 12.19 48.68
CA GLY A 265 -27.02 12.38 49.63
C GLY A 265 -25.89 13.26 49.06
N ASN A 266 -24.87 13.47 49.88
CA ASN A 266 -23.75 14.34 49.52
C ASN A 266 -22.69 13.55 48.72
N PHE A 267 -22.99 13.28 47.45
CA PHE A 267 -22.08 12.61 46.52
C PHE A 267 -21.44 13.62 45.57
N SER A 268 -20.15 13.52 45.37
CA SER A 268 -19.44 14.20 44.30
C SER A 268 -18.84 13.18 43.31
N TYR A 269 -19.01 13.43 42.01
CA TYR A 269 -18.40 12.63 40.97
C TYR A 269 -17.17 13.35 40.41
N GLN A 270 -16.03 12.71 40.45
CA GLN A 270 -14.80 13.21 39.86
C GLN A 270 -14.34 12.26 38.75
N GLN A 271 -14.30 12.75 37.55
CA GLN A 271 -13.77 11.99 36.43
C GLN A 271 -12.26 11.78 36.61
N LEU A 272 -11.81 10.52 36.55
CA LEU A 272 -10.40 10.16 36.71
C LEU A 272 -9.71 9.82 35.37
N GLY A 273 -10.49 9.52 34.35
CA GLY A 273 -9.99 9.13 33.04
C GLY A 273 -9.98 10.29 32.04
N LEU A 274 -9.15 10.17 30.99
CA LEU A 274 -9.20 11.04 29.84
C LEU A 274 -10.53 10.84 29.10
N ASN A 275 -11.04 11.91 28.49
CA ASN A 275 -12.21 11.82 27.65
C ASN A 275 -11.87 10.95 26.42
N PRO A 276 -12.70 10.00 25.99
CA PRO A 276 -12.47 9.22 24.77
C PRO A 276 -12.16 10.07 23.53
N LYS A 277 -12.68 11.30 23.51
CA LYS A 277 -12.44 12.28 22.46
C LYS A 277 -11.00 12.82 22.45
N ASP A 278 -10.33 12.81 23.60
CA ASP A 278 -8.98 13.34 23.77
C ASP A 278 -7.90 12.27 23.47
N MET A 279 -8.29 11.00 23.33
CA MET A 279 -7.37 9.88 23.10
C MET A 279 -7.24 9.46 21.63
N ASP A 280 -8.00 10.06 20.74
CA ASP A 280 -7.96 9.87 19.28
C ASP A 280 -7.84 8.39 18.82
N PHE A 281 -8.61 7.50 19.48
CA PHE A 281 -8.56 6.05 19.26
C PHE A 281 -8.80 5.65 17.80
N LEU A 282 -9.54 6.45 17.05
CA LEU A 282 -9.81 6.16 15.63
C LEU A 282 -8.54 6.32 14.80
N GLU A 283 -7.78 7.38 15.05
CA GLU A 283 -6.51 7.62 14.36
C GLU A 283 -5.47 6.55 14.74
N LEU A 284 -5.41 6.19 16.04
CA LEU A 284 -4.56 5.11 16.54
C LEU A 284 -4.87 3.76 15.87
N LEU A 285 -6.17 3.41 15.76
CA LEU A 285 -6.60 2.18 15.07
C LEU A 285 -6.22 2.21 13.58
N ASN A 286 -6.41 3.34 12.90
CA ASN A 286 -6.03 3.48 11.50
C ASN A 286 -4.51 3.44 11.30
N LEU A 287 -3.73 4.06 12.18
CA LEU A 287 -2.28 4.03 12.13
C LEU A 287 -1.75 2.61 12.35
N SER A 288 -2.16 1.95 13.42
CA SER A 288 -1.73 0.57 13.71
C SER A 288 -2.15 -0.41 12.60
N ALA A 289 -3.32 -0.22 12.00
CA ALA A 289 -3.77 -1.02 10.86
C ALA A 289 -2.88 -0.82 9.62
N ARG A 290 -2.44 0.42 9.34
CA ARG A 290 -1.50 0.73 8.25
C ARG A 290 -0.12 0.12 8.49
N GLU A 291 0.39 0.20 9.70
CA GLU A 291 1.68 -0.39 10.08
C GLU A 291 1.66 -1.93 9.99
N ILE A 292 0.55 -2.57 10.37
CA ILE A 292 0.35 -4.02 10.16
C ILE A 292 0.40 -4.31 8.64
N ALA A 293 -0.39 -3.60 7.83
CA ALA A 293 -0.41 -3.79 6.39
C ALA A 293 0.97 -3.61 5.74
N LEU A 294 1.73 -2.59 6.17
CA LEU A 294 3.09 -2.32 5.72
C LEU A 294 4.03 -3.50 6.00
N CYS A 295 3.96 -4.13 7.19
CA CYS A 295 4.76 -5.30 7.55
C CYS A 295 4.48 -6.52 6.65
N PHE A 296 3.26 -6.63 6.12
CA PHE A 296 2.88 -7.65 5.15
C PHE A 296 3.17 -7.26 3.69
N GLY A 297 3.61 -6.02 3.42
CA GLY A 297 3.75 -5.51 2.06
C GLY A 297 2.41 -5.34 1.33
N VAL A 298 1.33 -5.10 2.07
CA VAL A 298 -0.02 -4.91 1.50
C VAL A 298 -0.35 -3.43 1.49
N PRO A 299 -0.61 -2.82 0.32
CA PRO A 299 -1.08 -1.45 0.24
C PRO A 299 -2.37 -1.24 1.04
N ALA A 300 -2.40 -0.20 1.89
CA ALA A 300 -3.51 0.08 2.81
C ALA A 300 -4.87 0.23 2.11
N GLN A 301 -4.86 0.70 0.86
CA GLN A 301 -6.06 0.85 0.02
C GLN A 301 -6.77 -0.49 -0.23
N LEU A 302 -6.03 -1.61 -0.34
CA LEU A 302 -6.60 -2.93 -0.64
C LEU A 302 -7.26 -3.60 0.56
N ILE A 303 -7.02 -3.10 1.76
CA ILE A 303 -7.65 -3.61 2.99
C ILE A 303 -8.76 -2.70 3.54
N GLY A 304 -9.11 -1.64 2.78
CA GLY A 304 -10.25 -0.79 3.11
C GLY A 304 -9.98 0.30 4.15
N ILE A 305 -8.71 0.61 4.45
CA ILE A 305 -8.37 1.74 5.31
C ILE A 305 -8.62 3.03 4.53
N PRO A 306 -9.39 3.99 5.11
CA PRO A 306 -9.70 5.24 4.42
C PRO A 306 -8.44 6.02 4.04
N ASP A 307 -8.31 6.30 2.75
CA ASP A 307 -7.32 7.22 2.17
C ASP A 307 -7.95 7.86 0.93
N SER A 308 -7.28 8.84 0.31
CA SER A 308 -7.77 9.47 -0.93
C SER A 308 -7.82 8.45 -2.08
N GLN A 309 -8.93 7.70 -2.16
CA GLN A 309 -9.09 6.61 -3.13
C GLN A 309 -9.62 7.16 -4.45
N THR A 310 -8.79 7.14 -5.48
CA THR A 310 -9.23 7.23 -6.88
C THR A 310 -9.12 5.84 -7.53
N TYR A 311 -9.89 5.59 -8.58
CA TYR A 311 -9.87 4.31 -9.31
C TYR A 311 -8.45 3.96 -9.82
N SER A 312 -7.74 4.96 -10.32
CA SER A 312 -6.34 4.83 -10.75
C SER A 312 -5.40 4.38 -9.62
N ASN A 313 -5.61 4.85 -8.40
CA ASN A 313 -4.79 4.45 -7.25
C ASN A 313 -5.02 2.99 -6.86
N MET A 314 -6.24 2.46 -7.07
CA MET A 314 -6.56 1.05 -6.79
C MET A 314 -5.89 0.07 -7.76
N GLU A 315 -5.80 0.42 -9.03
CA GLU A 315 -5.08 -0.40 -10.03
C GLU A 315 -3.58 -0.42 -9.75
N THR A 316 -3.00 0.75 -9.47
CA THR A 316 -1.60 0.87 -9.06
C THR A 316 -1.32 0.09 -7.77
N ALA A 317 -2.21 0.15 -6.78
CA ALA A 317 -2.06 -0.60 -5.53
C ALA A 317 -2.10 -2.13 -5.76
N LYS A 318 -2.96 -2.61 -6.66
CA LYS A 318 -2.98 -4.03 -7.04
C LYS A 318 -1.68 -4.44 -7.72
N LEU A 319 -1.19 -3.64 -8.65
CA LEU A 319 0.07 -3.90 -9.34
C LEU A 319 1.23 -3.94 -8.34
N ALA A 320 1.33 -2.95 -7.44
CA ALA A 320 2.35 -2.90 -6.39
C ALA A 320 2.30 -4.15 -5.47
N LEU A 321 1.11 -4.61 -5.07
CA LEU A 321 0.98 -5.84 -4.30
C LEU A 321 1.59 -7.05 -5.03
N TYR A 322 1.35 -7.18 -6.33
CA TYR A 322 1.93 -8.28 -7.10
C TYR A 322 3.44 -8.12 -7.26
N GLU A 323 3.93 -6.96 -7.66
CA GLU A 323 5.35 -6.74 -7.93
C GLU A 323 6.22 -6.81 -6.68
N GLU A 324 5.78 -6.20 -5.58
CA GLU A 324 6.60 -6.05 -4.37
C GLU A 324 6.43 -7.21 -3.37
N THR A 325 5.26 -7.88 -3.36
CA THR A 325 4.95 -8.89 -2.34
C THR A 325 4.75 -10.27 -2.93
N ILE A 326 3.87 -10.41 -3.93
CA ILE A 326 3.48 -11.73 -4.43
C ILE A 326 4.57 -12.35 -5.28
N LEU A 327 5.11 -11.67 -6.28
CA LEU A 327 6.14 -12.22 -7.16
C LEU A 327 7.41 -12.67 -6.41
N PRO A 328 7.97 -11.91 -5.46
CA PRO A 328 9.10 -12.38 -4.66
C PRO A 328 8.77 -13.62 -3.82
N LEU A 329 7.52 -13.71 -3.31
CA LEU A 329 7.06 -14.88 -2.56
C LEU A 329 6.90 -16.11 -3.46
N LEU A 330 6.34 -15.95 -4.66
CA LEU A 330 6.24 -16.99 -5.67
C LEU A 330 7.62 -17.51 -6.08
N SER A 331 8.55 -16.62 -6.42
CA SER A 331 9.92 -16.97 -6.82
C SER A 331 10.66 -17.78 -5.74
N ARG A 332 10.46 -17.44 -4.47
CA ARG A 332 11.01 -18.22 -3.35
C ARG A 332 10.46 -19.64 -3.32
N VAL A 333 9.12 -19.77 -3.37
CA VAL A 333 8.46 -21.07 -3.32
C VAL A 333 8.80 -21.89 -4.57
N GLU A 334 8.89 -21.28 -5.73
CA GLU A 334 9.32 -21.89 -6.99
C GLU A 334 10.71 -22.50 -6.86
N SER A 335 11.68 -21.73 -6.34
CA SER A 335 13.04 -22.20 -6.10
C SER A 335 13.09 -23.39 -5.15
N ASP A 336 12.35 -23.30 -4.04
CA ASP A 336 12.29 -24.38 -3.05
C ASP A 336 11.59 -25.65 -3.58
N LEU A 337 10.55 -25.50 -4.41
CA LEU A 337 9.87 -26.62 -5.06
C LEU A 337 10.78 -27.28 -6.11
N ASN A 338 11.51 -26.50 -6.90
CA ASN A 338 12.47 -27.00 -7.87
C ASN A 338 13.60 -27.78 -7.18
N GLU A 339 14.16 -27.24 -6.10
CA GLU A 339 15.19 -27.96 -5.32
C GLU A 339 14.65 -29.29 -4.74
N TYR A 340 13.39 -29.31 -4.32
CA TYR A 340 12.81 -30.45 -3.60
C TYR A 340 12.21 -31.53 -4.50
N LEU A 341 11.51 -31.14 -5.56
CA LEU A 341 10.72 -32.05 -6.41
C LEU A 341 11.41 -32.37 -7.74
N ALA A 342 11.98 -31.38 -8.41
CA ALA A 342 12.51 -31.56 -9.76
C ALA A 342 13.57 -32.68 -9.85
N PRO A 343 14.52 -32.85 -8.91
CA PRO A 343 15.53 -33.91 -8.97
C PRO A 343 14.98 -35.33 -8.82
N LEU A 344 13.71 -35.49 -8.42
CA LEU A 344 13.06 -36.79 -8.27
C LEU A 344 12.52 -37.34 -9.59
N TYR A 345 12.43 -36.51 -10.62
CA TYR A 345 11.96 -36.88 -11.95
C TYR A 345 13.12 -36.98 -12.93
N SER A 346 12.97 -37.81 -13.94
CA SER A 346 13.99 -37.96 -14.99
C SER A 346 13.90 -36.83 -16.01
N GLY A 347 15.06 -36.32 -16.44
CA GLY A 347 15.16 -35.24 -17.42
C GLY A 347 15.44 -33.89 -16.77
N ASP A 348 15.55 -32.86 -17.61
CA ASP A 348 15.73 -31.47 -17.16
C ASP A 348 14.37 -30.85 -16.87
N ILE A 349 13.80 -31.22 -15.72
CA ILE A 349 12.45 -30.78 -15.31
C ILE A 349 12.57 -29.54 -14.45
N SER A 350 11.75 -28.52 -14.75
CA SER A 350 11.60 -27.32 -13.94
C SER A 350 10.13 -26.96 -13.73
N ILE A 351 9.85 -26.40 -12.55
CA ILE A 351 8.53 -25.87 -12.17
C ILE A 351 8.65 -24.35 -12.26
N ARG A 352 7.72 -23.71 -12.95
CA ARG A 352 7.64 -22.26 -13.07
C ARG A 352 6.21 -21.77 -12.89
N TYR A 353 6.02 -20.58 -12.31
CA TYR A 353 4.71 -19.95 -12.27
C TYR A 353 4.35 -19.33 -13.62
N ASP A 354 3.09 -19.49 -14.01
CA ASP A 354 2.53 -18.83 -15.19
C ASP A 354 2.17 -17.38 -14.86
N LEU A 355 3.16 -16.50 -14.97
CA LEU A 355 3.01 -15.07 -14.67
C LEU A 355 2.08 -14.38 -15.68
N ASP A 356 1.90 -14.96 -16.88
CA ASP A 356 1.04 -14.41 -17.91
C ASP A 356 -0.45 -14.58 -17.58
N SER A 357 -0.77 -15.50 -16.70
CA SER A 357 -2.15 -15.69 -16.21
C SER A 357 -2.61 -14.62 -15.22
N ILE A 358 -1.72 -13.70 -14.74
CA ILE A 358 -2.02 -12.71 -13.72
C ILE A 358 -2.76 -11.49 -14.33
N PRO A 359 -4.07 -11.27 -14.01
CA PRO A 359 -4.84 -10.17 -14.60
C PRO A 359 -4.30 -8.78 -14.23
N ALA A 360 -3.75 -8.61 -13.01
CA ALA A 360 -3.21 -7.33 -12.56
C ALA A 360 -2.00 -6.86 -13.38
N MET A 361 -1.30 -7.78 -14.07
CA MET A 361 -0.15 -7.46 -14.91
C MET A 361 -0.52 -7.30 -16.39
N ALA A 362 -1.80 -7.39 -16.75
CA ALA A 362 -2.24 -7.31 -18.14
C ALA A 362 -1.86 -5.98 -18.81
N GLU A 363 -2.00 -4.87 -18.09
CA GLU A 363 -1.64 -3.54 -18.62
C GLU A 363 -0.12 -3.40 -18.83
N LYS A 364 0.68 -3.91 -17.90
CA LYS A 364 2.14 -3.92 -18.05
C LYS A 364 2.57 -4.78 -19.25
N ARG A 365 1.95 -5.94 -19.44
CA ARG A 365 2.19 -6.77 -20.65
C ARG A 365 1.83 -6.03 -21.92
N ARG A 366 0.69 -5.35 -21.95
CA ARG A 366 0.29 -4.54 -23.09
C ARG A 366 1.33 -3.48 -23.41
N GLN A 367 1.82 -2.75 -22.39
CA GLN A 367 2.89 -1.76 -22.58
C GLN A 367 4.18 -2.39 -23.14
N ILE A 368 4.56 -3.59 -22.69
CA ILE A 368 5.70 -4.33 -23.23
C ILE A 368 5.44 -4.66 -24.72
N TYR A 369 4.27 -5.20 -25.06
CA TYR A 369 3.86 -5.48 -26.43
C TYR A 369 3.91 -4.24 -27.32
N ASP A 370 3.37 -3.13 -26.84
CA ASP A 370 3.34 -1.86 -27.57
C ASP A 370 4.77 -1.32 -27.79
N ASN A 371 5.62 -1.36 -26.76
CA ASN A 371 7.02 -0.95 -26.85
C ASN A 371 7.84 -1.84 -27.81
N VAL A 372 7.67 -3.15 -27.72
CA VAL A 372 8.34 -4.11 -28.61
C VAL A 372 7.87 -3.93 -30.04
N THR A 373 6.57 -3.78 -30.27
CA THR A 373 5.99 -3.52 -31.60
C THR A 373 6.53 -2.22 -32.20
N GLN A 374 6.59 -1.15 -31.40
CA GLN A 374 7.19 0.11 -31.84
C GLN A 374 8.68 -0.04 -32.15
N GLY A 375 9.43 -0.81 -31.36
CA GLY A 375 10.84 -1.08 -31.60
C GLY A 375 11.10 -1.81 -32.92
N VAL A 376 10.26 -2.79 -33.28
CA VAL A 376 10.33 -3.48 -34.59
C VAL A 376 9.94 -2.53 -35.71
N GLN A 377 8.87 -1.75 -35.55
CA GLN A 377 8.42 -0.79 -36.57
C GLN A 377 9.44 0.33 -36.81
N ALA A 378 10.17 0.75 -35.79
CA ALA A 378 11.24 1.74 -35.91
C ALA A 378 12.54 1.16 -36.44
N GLY A 379 12.63 -0.16 -36.65
CA GLY A 379 13.86 -0.82 -37.10
C GLY A 379 14.98 -0.84 -36.04
N ILE A 380 14.63 -0.69 -34.77
CA ILE A 380 15.59 -0.68 -33.63
C ILE A 380 15.94 -2.10 -33.19
N ILE A 381 14.96 -3.02 -33.24
CA ILE A 381 15.11 -4.43 -32.88
C ILE A 381 14.64 -5.34 -33.99
N THR A 382 15.27 -6.52 -34.09
CA THR A 382 14.88 -7.56 -35.06
C THR A 382 13.58 -8.23 -34.64
N ARG A 383 12.96 -8.97 -35.55
CA ARG A 383 11.75 -9.75 -35.26
C ARG A 383 12.03 -10.86 -34.24
N ASN A 384 13.20 -11.51 -34.29
CA ASN A 384 13.58 -12.56 -33.37
C ASN A 384 13.87 -11.99 -31.97
N GLU A 385 14.59 -10.88 -31.84
CA GLU A 385 14.76 -10.17 -30.56
C GLU A 385 13.41 -9.72 -29.95
N ALA A 386 12.47 -9.32 -30.80
CA ALA A 386 11.12 -8.98 -30.36
C ALA A 386 10.35 -10.20 -29.88
N ARG A 387 10.46 -11.32 -30.59
CA ARG A 387 9.83 -12.60 -30.22
C ARG A 387 10.41 -13.16 -28.92
N GLU A 388 11.74 -13.13 -28.77
CA GLU A 388 12.43 -13.51 -27.54
C GLU A 388 11.93 -12.71 -26.32
N ARG A 389 11.83 -11.37 -26.45
CA ARG A 389 11.29 -10.49 -25.40
C ARG A 389 9.82 -10.78 -25.05
N LEU A 390 9.08 -11.33 -25.99
CA LEU A 390 7.68 -11.74 -25.80
C LEU A 390 7.54 -13.22 -25.41
N GLY A 391 8.66 -13.94 -25.21
CA GLY A 391 8.66 -15.37 -24.88
C GLY A 391 8.18 -16.28 -26.02
N LEU A 392 8.31 -15.82 -27.27
CA LEU A 392 7.94 -16.57 -28.47
C LEU A 392 9.17 -17.19 -29.11
N GLU A 393 9.01 -18.38 -29.71
CA GLU A 393 10.11 -19.04 -30.45
C GLU A 393 10.60 -18.21 -31.63
N GLU A 394 11.90 -18.33 -31.94
CA GLU A 394 12.53 -17.70 -33.12
C GLU A 394 11.94 -18.22 -34.43
N ILE A 395 11.92 -17.35 -35.43
CA ILE A 395 11.49 -17.71 -36.79
C ILE A 395 12.64 -17.55 -37.80
N SER A 396 12.69 -18.40 -38.78
CA SER A 396 13.67 -18.29 -39.86
C SER A 396 13.52 -16.98 -40.63
N GLY A 397 14.63 -16.22 -40.80
CA GLY A 397 14.63 -14.90 -41.44
C GLY A 397 14.12 -13.77 -40.52
N GLY A 398 14.03 -14.02 -39.19
CA GLY A 398 13.62 -13.01 -38.21
C GLY A 398 14.75 -12.15 -37.66
N ASP A 399 16.02 -12.41 -38.04
CA ASP A 399 17.21 -11.68 -37.57
C ASP A 399 17.53 -10.45 -38.41
N ASP A 400 16.84 -10.28 -39.54
CA ASP A 400 17.00 -9.12 -40.38
C ASP A 400 16.28 -7.91 -39.82
N LEU A 401 16.96 -6.75 -39.80
CA LEU A 401 16.35 -5.47 -39.44
C LEU A 401 15.53 -4.95 -40.63
N TYR A 402 14.25 -4.73 -40.38
CA TYR A 402 13.33 -4.12 -41.34
C TYR A 402 13.15 -2.65 -41.05
N ILE A 403 13.53 -1.79 -41.96
CA ILE A 403 13.29 -0.35 -41.88
C ILE A 403 12.04 -0.05 -42.73
N PRO A 404 11.08 0.74 -42.23
CA PRO A 404 9.96 1.21 -43.04
C PRO A 404 10.46 1.87 -44.34
N SER A 405 9.81 1.60 -45.48
CA SER A 405 10.22 2.05 -46.80
C SER A 405 10.27 3.58 -46.98
N ASN A 406 9.77 4.33 -45.99
CA ASN A 406 9.82 5.79 -45.93
C ASN A 406 11.01 6.34 -45.11
N LEU A 407 11.85 5.46 -44.55
CA LEU A 407 13.07 5.84 -43.85
C LEU A 407 14.27 5.44 -44.74
N PHE A 408 15.00 6.42 -45.27
CA PHE A 408 16.22 6.19 -46.01
C PHE A 408 17.42 6.25 -45.05
N PRO A 409 18.38 5.32 -45.11
CA PRO A 409 19.59 5.38 -44.31
C PRO A 409 20.41 6.61 -44.68
N ILE A 410 20.75 7.41 -43.67
CA ILE A 410 21.77 8.47 -43.81
C ILE A 410 23.13 7.76 -43.65
N GLY A 411 23.72 7.30 -44.75
CA GLY A 411 25.02 6.65 -44.75
C GLY A 411 25.25 5.91 -46.05
N GLU A 412 26.45 5.98 -46.54
CA GLU A 412 26.94 5.50 -47.82
C GLU A 412 26.42 4.11 -48.20
N THR A 413 25.55 4.05 -49.20
CA THR A 413 25.32 2.81 -49.95
C THR A 413 26.54 2.54 -50.79
N GLU A 414 27.35 1.53 -50.44
CA GLU A 414 28.23 0.89 -51.38
C GLU A 414 27.37 0.29 -52.50
N THR A 415 27.17 1.05 -53.58
CA THR A 415 26.61 0.52 -54.81
C THR A 415 27.64 -0.39 -55.45
N SER A 416 27.34 -1.68 -55.51
CA SER A 416 28.00 -2.64 -56.37
C SER A 416 28.06 -2.10 -57.81
N PRO A 417 29.22 -2.16 -58.52
CA PRO A 417 29.37 -1.59 -59.85
C PRO A 417 28.92 -2.59 -60.89
N GLU A 418 27.65 -2.62 -61.22
CA GLU A 418 27.14 -3.17 -62.50
C GLU A 418 25.68 -2.76 -62.69
N ASP A 419 25.45 -1.51 -63.08
CA ASP A 419 24.51 -1.18 -64.16
C ASP A 419 24.77 0.25 -64.68
N SER A 420 25.38 0.28 -65.85
CA SER A 420 25.70 1.50 -66.56
C SER A 420 24.43 2.13 -67.15
N ALA A 421 24.01 3.24 -66.61
CA ALA A 421 23.15 4.17 -67.32
C ALA A 421 23.71 5.60 -67.19
N LYS A 422 23.97 6.13 -68.31
CA LYS A 422 24.49 7.43 -68.79
C LYS A 422 24.47 8.61 -67.81
N PRO A 423 25.52 9.47 -67.81
CA PRO A 423 25.57 10.67 -67.00
C PRO A 423 24.55 11.70 -67.51
N VAL A 424 23.71 12.15 -66.64
CA VAL A 424 22.96 13.40 -66.78
C VAL A 424 23.83 14.50 -66.17
N GLU A 425 24.29 15.43 -67.01
CA GLU A 425 24.91 16.68 -66.59
C GLU A 425 23.94 17.40 -65.65
N VAL A 426 24.35 17.62 -64.40
CA VAL A 426 23.66 18.48 -63.48
C VAL A 426 24.51 19.72 -63.30
N ASP A 427 24.01 20.85 -63.80
CA ASP A 427 24.51 22.17 -63.48
C ASP A 427 24.69 22.38 -61.99
N GLU A 428 25.90 22.77 -61.63
CA GLU A 428 26.21 23.27 -60.27
C GLU A 428 25.47 24.60 -60.07
N ALA A 429 24.33 24.52 -59.39
CA ALA A 429 23.75 25.66 -58.70
C ALA A 429 23.68 25.31 -57.19
N GLU A 430 24.53 25.97 -56.43
CA GLU A 430 24.44 26.01 -54.97
C GLU A 430 23.00 26.36 -54.56
N LYS A 431 22.20 25.36 -54.22
CA LYS A 431 20.96 25.58 -53.52
C LYS A 431 21.26 25.55 -52.05
N SER A 432 21.08 26.69 -51.40
CA SER A 432 21.19 26.83 -49.94
C SER A 432 20.18 25.90 -49.26
N TYR A 433 20.48 25.46 -48.04
CA TYR A 433 19.69 24.58 -47.21
C TYR A 433 18.25 25.11 -46.98
N GLU A 434 18.03 26.41 -47.21
CA GLU A 434 16.73 27.10 -47.11
C GLU A 434 15.73 26.66 -48.22
N ASP A 435 16.21 26.24 -49.40
CA ASP A 435 15.35 25.89 -50.53
C ASP A 435 14.80 24.44 -50.48
N VAL A 436 15.43 23.57 -49.67
CA VAL A 436 15.05 22.15 -49.60
C VAL A 436 14.03 21.87 -48.49
N TYR A 437 14.02 22.65 -47.43
CA TYR A 437 13.20 22.38 -46.23
C TYR A 437 12.21 23.47 -45.88
N GLY A 438 12.18 24.60 -46.60
CA GLY A 438 11.17 25.65 -46.43
C GLY A 438 11.21 26.38 -45.08
N ILE A 439 12.32 26.25 -44.35
CA ILE A 439 12.48 26.83 -43.01
C ILE A 439 13.29 28.12 -43.14
N LYS A 440 12.63 29.26 -43.13
CA LYS A 440 13.27 30.53 -42.86
C LYS A 440 13.86 30.48 -41.47
N ALA A 441 15.16 30.70 -41.34
CA ALA A 441 15.82 30.92 -40.07
C ALA A 441 15.30 32.21 -39.43
N GLU A 442 14.13 32.16 -38.79
CA GLU A 442 13.87 33.06 -37.70
C GLU A 442 14.75 32.58 -36.55
N THR A 443 15.64 33.45 -36.11
CA THR A 443 16.50 33.26 -34.94
C THR A 443 15.67 32.74 -33.78
N SER A 444 15.69 31.41 -33.57
CA SER A 444 14.98 30.80 -32.46
C SER A 444 15.67 31.28 -31.19
N LYS A 445 14.90 31.73 -30.23
CA LYS A 445 15.36 32.18 -28.90
C LYS A 445 16.00 31.05 -28.08
N ASP A 446 15.93 29.82 -28.56
CA ASP A 446 16.31 28.60 -27.85
C ASP A 446 17.54 27.91 -28.49
N VAL A 447 18.54 28.73 -28.87
CA VAL A 447 19.86 28.28 -29.33
C VAL A 447 20.88 28.69 -28.26
N PHE A 448 21.56 27.72 -27.69
CA PHE A 448 22.46 27.90 -26.56
C PHE A 448 23.90 27.57 -26.92
N THR A 449 24.85 28.18 -26.24
CA THR A 449 26.29 27.94 -26.41
C THR A 449 26.80 26.83 -25.48
N THR A 450 26.00 26.45 -24.48
CA THR A 450 26.30 25.37 -23.53
C THR A 450 25.18 24.33 -23.54
N GLU A 451 25.56 23.08 -23.34
CA GLU A 451 24.61 21.96 -23.27
C GLU A 451 23.69 22.06 -22.04
N GLU A 452 24.22 22.57 -20.92
CA GLU A 452 23.47 22.71 -19.67
C GLU A 452 22.28 23.68 -19.83
N GLU A 453 22.45 24.83 -20.47
CA GLU A 453 21.36 25.78 -20.75
C GLU A 453 20.28 25.18 -21.67
N ALA A 454 20.68 24.33 -22.63
CA ALA A 454 19.76 23.64 -23.52
C ALA A 454 18.98 22.54 -22.78
N ILE A 455 19.59 21.86 -21.79
CA ILE A 455 18.93 20.89 -20.91
C ILE A 455 17.87 21.56 -20.04
N ASP A 456 18.23 22.68 -19.39
CA ASP A 456 17.30 23.44 -18.54
C ASP A 456 16.07 23.87 -19.37
N ARG A 457 16.29 24.34 -20.58
CA ARG A 457 15.17 24.71 -21.47
C ARG A 457 14.37 23.50 -21.96
N ALA A 458 15.00 22.34 -22.16
CA ALA A 458 14.32 21.11 -22.52
C ALA A 458 13.35 20.68 -21.41
N GLU A 459 13.76 20.78 -20.14
CA GLU A 459 12.88 20.50 -18.99
C GLU A 459 11.69 21.47 -18.91
N GLU A 460 11.92 22.78 -19.20
CA GLU A 460 10.85 23.78 -19.21
C GLU A 460 9.76 23.49 -20.25
N ILE A 461 10.14 23.09 -21.47
CA ILE A 461 9.22 22.77 -22.58
C ILE A 461 8.70 21.32 -22.53
N GLY A 462 9.17 20.51 -21.56
CA GLY A 462 8.68 19.16 -21.32
C GLY A 462 9.26 18.09 -22.22
N CYS A 463 10.48 18.27 -22.76
CA CYS A 463 11.22 17.25 -23.48
C CYS A 463 12.49 16.81 -22.73
N VAL A 464 13.13 15.75 -23.21
CA VAL A 464 14.33 15.18 -22.58
C VAL A 464 15.50 15.20 -23.55
N GLY A 465 16.65 15.69 -23.09
CA GLY A 465 17.91 15.70 -23.85
C GLY A 465 18.05 16.90 -24.79
N THR A 466 19.18 16.95 -25.44
CA THR A 466 19.60 18.04 -26.34
C THR A 466 20.14 17.47 -27.64
N HIS A 467 20.21 18.29 -28.68
CA HIS A 467 20.94 17.98 -29.90
C HIS A 467 21.81 19.17 -30.31
N SER A 468 22.94 18.90 -30.95
CA SER A 468 23.91 19.93 -31.32
C SER A 468 24.05 20.09 -32.81
N HIS A 469 24.40 21.31 -33.24
CA HIS A 469 24.71 21.68 -34.61
C HIS A 469 26.02 22.47 -34.66
N GLU A 470 26.71 22.41 -35.79
CA GLU A 470 27.82 23.32 -36.07
C GLU A 470 27.32 24.51 -36.90
N GLN A 471 27.46 25.73 -36.36
CA GLN A 471 27.15 26.96 -37.06
C GLN A 471 28.34 27.89 -36.92
N ASP A 472 28.87 28.37 -38.07
CA ASP A 472 30.05 29.27 -38.14
C ASP A 472 31.28 28.75 -37.39
N GLY A 473 31.51 27.41 -37.41
CA GLY A 473 32.65 26.79 -36.72
C GLY A 473 32.51 26.74 -35.19
N LYS A 474 31.30 26.95 -34.64
CA LYS A 474 30.96 26.79 -33.23
C LYS A 474 29.86 25.79 -33.04
N THR A 475 30.00 24.91 -32.06
CA THR A 475 28.93 24.01 -31.67
C THR A 475 27.87 24.77 -30.88
N ILE A 476 26.63 24.68 -31.31
CA ILE A 476 25.45 25.23 -30.66
C ILE A 476 24.55 24.08 -30.22
N TYR A 477 23.84 24.27 -29.11
CA TYR A 477 22.96 23.26 -28.54
C TYR A 477 21.51 23.76 -28.56
N MET A 478 20.58 22.83 -28.86
CA MET A 478 19.14 23.09 -28.83
C MET A 478 18.45 22.07 -27.91
N PRO A 479 17.34 22.48 -27.26
CA PRO A 479 16.55 21.57 -26.43
C PRO A 479 15.90 20.47 -27.25
N CYS A 480 15.54 19.36 -26.58
CA CYS A 480 15.00 18.12 -27.14
C CYS A 480 16.01 17.32 -27.98
N ARG A 481 15.73 16.04 -28.21
CA ARG A 481 16.63 15.15 -28.96
C ARG A 481 16.64 15.39 -30.46
N THR A 482 15.58 16.01 -30.97
CA THR A 482 15.40 16.26 -32.40
C THR A 482 14.68 17.57 -32.66
N HIS A 483 14.96 18.20 -33.83
CA HIS A 483 14.21 19.37 -34.31
C HIS A 483 12.71 19.11 -34.44
N ALA A 484 12.31 17.92 -34.85
CA ALA A 484 10.90 17.58 -35.02
C ALA A 484 10.15 17.60 -33.68
N GLU A 485 10.77 17.08 -32.63
CA GLU A 485 10.22 17.10 -31.27
C GLU A 485 10.15 18.52 -30.71
N TYR A 486 11.22 19.30 -30.88
CA TYR A 486 11.27 20.69 -30.50
C TYR A 486 10.20 21.53 -31.20
N ASN A 487 10.07 21.40 -32.53
CA ASN A 487 9.08 22.14 -33.29
C ASN A 487 7.66 21.79 -32.88
N ARG A 488 7.36 20.50 -32.68
CA ARG A 488 6.04 20.06 -32.22
C ARG A 488 5.67 20.67 -30.87
N LEU A 489 6.57 20.59 -29.90
CA LEU A 489 6.32 21.09 -28.54
C LEU A 489 6.26 22.62 -28.50
N THR A 490 7.08 23.31 -29.29
CA THR A 490 7.02 24.76 -29.38
C THR A 490 5.80 25.27 -30.16
N GLU A 491 5.27 24.53 -31.12
CA GLU A 491 3.99 24.82 -31.77
C GLU A 491 2.81 24.60 -30.81
N GLU A 492 2.83 23.52 -30.02
CA GLU A 492 1.87 23.27 -28.96
C GLU A 492 1.96 24.36 -27.87
N GLU A 493 3.17 24.76 -27.46
CA GLU A 493 3.39 25.85 -26.50
C GLU A 493 2.89 27.20 -27.05
N LYS A 494 3.15 27.51 -28.32
CA LYS A 494 2.63 28.70 -28.99
C LYS A 494 1.09 28.67 -29.08
N ALA A 495 0.51 27.55 -29.47
CA ALA A 495 -0.94 27.39 -29.54
C ALA A 495 -1.60 27.53 -28.15
N LEU A 496 -0.95 27.00 -27.11
CA LEU A 496 -1.40 27.18 -25.72
C LEU A 496 -1.14 28.58 -25.19
N ALA A 497 -0.08 29.26 -25.66
CA ALA A 497 0.23 30.63 -25.32
C ALA A 497 -0.78 31.62 -25.93
N ASP A 498 -1.28 31.34 -27.13
CA ASP A 498 -2.29 32.17 -27.81
C ASP A 498 -3.70 32.01 -27.22
N LEU A 499 -3.94 30.97 -26.40
CA LEU A 499 -5.22 30.81 -25.70
C LEU A 499 -5.37 31.89 -24.62
N ASP A 500 -6.45 32.66 -24.71
CA ASP A 500 -6.82 33.56 -23.62
C ASP A 500 -7.38 32.76 -22.44
N LEU A 501 -6.53 32.55 -21.43
CA LEU A 501 -6.87 31.88 -20.17
C LEU A 501 -7.11 32.86 -19.02
N THR A 502 -7.50 34.09 -19.33
CA THR A 502 -7.84 35.13 -18.35
C THR A 502 -9.25 34.89 -17.80
N PRO A 503 -9.45 34.93 -16.48
CA PRO A 503 -10.78 34.77 -15.86
C PRO A 503 -11.75 35.88 -16.27
N SER A 504 -13.02 35.52 -16.51
CA SER A 504 -14.06 36.45 -16.88
C SER A 504 -14.55 37.31 -15.69
N ASP A 505 -15.20 38.45 -15.96
CA ASP A 505 -15.76 39.34 -14.93
C ASP A 505 -16.82 38.65 -14.04
N SER A 506 -17.59 37.72 -14.60
CA SER A 506 -18.57 36.93 -13.85
C SER A 506 -17.88 36.00 -12.84
N MET A 507 -16.74 35.38 -13.21
CA MET A 507 -15.92 34.58 -12.29
C MET A 507 -15.34 35.45 -11.17
N VAL A 508 -14.85 36.65 -11.50
CA VAL A 508 -14.32 37.61 -10.52
C VAL A 508 -15.37 37.96 -9.47
N THR A 509 -16.61 38.20 -9.91
CA THR A 509 -17.73 38.53 -9.01
C THR A 509 -18.04 37.39 -8.04
N GLU A 510 -18.10 36.14 -8.53
CA GLU A 510 -18.33 34.97 -7.68
C GLU A 510 -17.16 34.71 -6.74
N ALA A 511 -15.91 34.80 -7.21
CA ALA A 511 -14.73 34.59 -6.39
C ALA A 511 -14.62 35.63 -5.25
N LYS A 512 -14.93 36.90 -5.51
CA LYS A 512 -15.02 37.94 -4.47
C LYS A 512 -16.05 37.57 -3.42
N ARG A 513 -17.25 37.16 -3.85
CA ARG A 513 -18.32 36.71 -2.97
C ARG A 513 -17.88 35.53 -2.10
N GLY A 514 -17.19 34.56 -2.69
CA GLY A 514 -16.63 33.42 -1.96
C GLY A 514 -15.62 33.82 -0.89
N LEU A 515 -14.75 34.77 -1.18
CA LEU A 515 -13.79 35.31 -0.21
C LEU A 515 -14.48 36.06 0.94
N ASP A 516 -15.52 36.87 0.63
CA ASP A 516 -16.28 37.58 1.64
C ASP A 516 -17.04 36.62 2.55
N TRP A 517 -17.73 35.64 1.99
CA TRP A 517 -18.42 34.60 2.77
C TRP A 517 -17.47 33.80 3.64
N ARG A 518 -16.30 33.42 3.11
CA ARG A 518 -15.30 32.72 3.91
C ARG A 518 -14.85 33.54 5.12
N LYS A 519 -14.68 34.85 4.95
CA LYS A 519 -14.31 35.75 6.03
C LYS A 519 -15.44 35.92 7.06
N GLU A 520 -16.68 36.01 6.58
CA GLU A 520 -17.89 36.22 7.40
C GLU A 520 -18.27 34.97 8.20
N PHE A 521 -18.29 33.81 7.53
CA PHE A 521 -18.81 32.56 8.11
C PHE A 521 -17.71 31.64 8.66
N ASN A 522 -16.45 31.97 8.44
CA ASN A 522 -15.27 31.20 8.85
C ASN A 522 -15.36 29.68 8.51
N ARG A 523 -15.95 29.35 7.35
CA ARG A 523 -16.13 27.98 6.86
C ARG A 523 -15.97 27.90 5.35
N GLY A 524 -15.78 26.68 4.81
CA GLY A 524 -15.73 26.38 3.37
C GLY A 524 -14.41 26.73 2.69
N GLY A 525 -14.02 25.91 1.73
CA GLY A 525 -12.84 26.08 0.90
C GLY A 525 -11.50 25.80 1.62
N THR A 526 -10.54 25.31 0.86
CA THR A 526 -9.15 25.04 1.30
C THR A 526 -8.26 26.25 1.03
N ALA A 527 -7.00 26.22 1.54
CA ALA A 527 -5.98 27.22 1.21
C ALA A 527 -5.76 27.37 -0.31
N VAL A 528 -5.84 26.24 -1.05
CA VAL A 528 -5.74 26.23 -2.51
C VAL A 528 -6.93 26.97 -3.16
N GLY A 529 -8.15 26.77 -2.66
CA GLY A 529 -9.33 27.49 -3.14
C GLY A 529 -9.22 29.00 -2.92
N VAL A 530 -8.68 29.42 -1.77
CA VAL A 530 -8.44 30.85 -1.47
C VAL A 530 -7.38 31.46 -2.39
N SER A 531 -6.28 30.74 -2.64
CA SER A 531 -5.26 31.18 -3.60
C SER A 531 -5.87 31.33 -4.99
N ARG A 532 -6.66 30.35 -5.42
CA ARG A 532 -7.36 30.41 -6.73
C ARG A 532 -8.33 31.56 -6.83
N ALA A 533 -9.11 31.83 -5.77
CA ALA A 533 -10.00 32.98 -5.74
C ALA A 533 -9.24 34.31 -5.90
N ARG A 534 -8.06 34.45 -5.31
CA ARG A 534 -7.21 35.63 -5.47
C ARG A 534 -6.69 35.78 -6.91
N ASP A 535 -6.24 34.69 -7.53
CA ASP A 535 -5.81 34.69 -8.93
C ASP A 535 -6.95 35.13 -9.85
N ILE A 536 -8.17 34.61 -9.63
CA ILE A 536 -9.37 34.98 -10.38
C ILE A 536 -9.72 36.46 -10.18
N VAL A 537 -9.71 36.95 -8.93
CA VAL A 537 -10.04 38.34 -8.59
C VAL A 537 -9.03 39.31 -9.22
N ASN A 538 -7.77 38.95 -9.26
CA ASN A 538 -6.71 39.74 -9.87
C ASN A 538 -6.66 39.61 -11.40
N LYS A 539 -7.55 38.80 -12.01
CA LYS A 539 -7.55 38.47 -13.45
C LYS A 539 -6.18 37.96 -13.92
N THR A 540 -5.45 37.25 -13.07
CA THR A 540 -4.19 36.63 -13.46
C THR A 540 -4.46 35.57 -14.52
N ARG A 541 -3.72 35.60 -15.64
CA ARG A 541 -3.81 34.56 -16.66
C ARG A 541 -3.44 33.21 -16.04
N LEU A 542 -4.35 32.24 -16.14
CA LEU A 542 -4.18 30.94 -15.52
C LEU A 542 -3.38 30.01 -16.46
N SER A 543 -2.59 29.11 -15.88
CA SER A 543 -1.90 28.07 -16.68
C SER A 543 -2.90 27.01 -17.19
N PRO A 544 -2.59 26.34 -18.32
CA PRO A 544 -3.42 25.24 -18.83
C PRO A 544 -3.69 24.16 -17.76
N ASN A 545 -2.68 23.76 -17.00
CA ASN A 545 -2.81 22.82 -15.89
C ASN A 545 -3.79 23.31 -14.81
N THR A 546 -3.79 24.60 -14.54
CA THR A 546 -4.72 25.19 -13.58
C THR A 546 -6.17 25.09 -14.07
N VAL A 547 -6.41 25.33 -15.35
CA VAL A 547 -7.75 25.19 -15.96
C VAL A 547 -8.24 23.75 -15.89
N LEU A 548 -7.38 22.76 -16.15
CA LEU A 548 -7.70 21.35 -16.03
C LEU A 548 -8.07 20.98 -14.58
N ARG A 549 -7.32 21.48 -13.61
CA ARG A 549 -7.61 21.28 -12.18
C ARG A 549 -8.92 21.95 -11.76
N MET A 550 -9.24 23.14 -12.29
CA MET A 550 -10.53 23.81 -12.05
C MET A 550 -11.69 22.97 -12.57
N PHE A 551 -11.59 22.45 -13.79
CA PHE A 551 -12.62 21.57 -14.34
C PHE A 551 -12.79 20.30 -13.49
N SER A 552 -11.69 19.66 -13.08
CA SER A 552 -11.71 18.50 -12.20
C SER A 552 -12.36 18.78 -10.84
N PHE A 553 -12.10 19.95 -10.25
CA PHE A 553 -12.74 20.38 -9.01
C PHE A 553 -14.25 20.49 -9.19
N PHE A 554 -14.71 21.24 -10.17
CA PHE A 554 -16.14 21.44 -10.42
C PHE A 554 -16.87 20.13 -10.71
N SER A 555 -16.29 19.24 -11.51
CA SER A 555 -16.90 17.95 -11.85
C SER A 555 -17.10 17.05 -10.62
N ARG A 556 -16.21 17.10 -9.65
CA ARG A 556 -16.33 16.33 -8.40
C ARG A 556 -17.32 16.94 -7.42
N HIS A 557 -17.39 18.28 -7.38
CA HIS A 557 -18.19 19.03 -6.42
C HIS A 557 -19.53 19.51 -6.98
N GLU A 558 -19.92 19.07 -8.17
CA GLU A 558 -21.23 19.40 -8.73
C GLU A 558 -22.37 18.83 -7.89
N ILE A 559 -22.14 17.70 -7.21
CA ILE A 559 -23.09 17.08 -6.29
C ILE A 559 -23.38 17.96 -5.07
N ASP A 560 -22.47 18.83 -4.67
CA ASP A 560 -22.65 19.73 -3.52
C ASP A 560 -23.79 20.75 -3.74
N LYS A 561 -24.20 20.98 -5.01
CA LYS A 561 -25.35 21.80 -5.36
C LYS A 561 -26.70 21.24 -4.87
N GLN A 562 -26.75 19.93 -4.60
CA GLN A 562 -27.95 19.27 -4.09
C GLN A 562 -28.03 19.27 -2.57
N ALA A 563 -26.98 19.74 -1.89
CA ALA A 563 -26.91 19.76 -0.43
C ALA A 563 -27.64 21.01 0.12
N GLU A 564 -28.30 20.83 1.26
CA GLU A 564 -29.00 21.92 1.98
C GLU A 564 -28.05 23.10 2.28
N GLY A 565 -28.52 24.29 2.10
CA GLY A 565 -27.77 25.54 2.26
C GLY A 565 -26.89 25.91 1.06
N PHE A 566 -27.07 25.28 -0.10
CA PHE A 566 -26.39 25.67 -1.34
C PHE A 566 -27.13 26.82 -2.03
N ASP A 567 -28.43 26.79 -2.11
CA ASP A 567 -29.26 27.80 -2.76
C ASP A 567 -29.74 28.90 -1.78
N ARG A 568 -29.89 30.10 -2.31
CA ARG A 568 -30.28 31.26 -1.51
C ARG A 568 -31.70 31.08 -0.97
N GLY A 569 -31.85 31.14 0.33
CA GLY A 569 -33.13 30.99 1.04
C GLY A 569 -33.27 29.64 1.76
N GLU A 570 -32.34 28.74 1.57
CA GLU A 570 -32.23 27.49 2.33
C GLU A 570 -31.62 27.72 3.71
N ASP A 571 -31.93 26.83 4.65
CA ASP A 571 -31.35 26.88 5.98
C ASP A 571 -29.83 26.58 5.91
N GLY A 572 -29.03 27.32 6.65
CA GLY A 572 -27.59 27.19 6.63
C GLY A 572 -26.87 27.80 5.39
N TYR A 573 -27.57 28.58 4.54
CA TYR A 573 -26.94 29.29 3.42
C TYR A 573 -25.99 30.40 3.88
N PRO A 574 -24.81 30.58 3.23
CA PRO A 574 -24.16 29.68 2.27
C PRO A 574 -23.45 28.50 2.94
N SER A 575 -23.70 27.28 2.44
CA SER A 575 -23.01 26.08 2.94
C SER A 575 -21.51 26.12 2.66
N ALA A 576 -20.72 25.25 3.32
CA ALA A 576 -19.28 25.11 3.06
C ALA A 576 -18.99 24.76 1.59
N GLY A 577 -19.81 23.90 0.98
CA GLY A 577 -19.75 23.56 -0.44
C GLY A 577 -20.04 24.76 -1.35
N ARG A 578 -21.07 25.57 -1.01
CA ARG A 578 -21.40 26.79 -1.76
C ARG A 578 -20.27 27.83 -1.73
N ILE A 579 -19.63 28.00 -0.57
CA ILE A 579 -18.48 28.90 -0.42
C ILE A 579 -17.30 28.38 -1.26
N ALA A 580 -16.99 27.08 -1.16
CA ALA A 580 -15.93 26.46 -1.96
C ALA A 580 -16.19 26.63 -3.46
N TRP A 581 -17.41 26.39 -3.93
CA TRP A 581 -17.84 26.60 -5.32
C TRP A 581 -17.63 28.04 -5.80
N ALA A 582 -17.97 29.03 -4.97
CA ALA A 582 -17.78 30.43 -5.26
C ALA A 582 -16.31 30.84 -5.36
N LEU A 583 -15.42 30.32 -4.49
CA LEU A 583 -13.98 30.58 -4.51
C LEU A 583 -13.32 30.17 -5.83
N TRP A 584 -13.86 29.19 -6.53
CA TRP A 584 -13.36 28.75 -7.85
C TRP A 584 -14.04 29.46 -9.03
N GLY A 585 -14.88 30.47 -8.77
CA GLY A 585 -15.55 31.30 -9.76
C GLY A 585 -17.01 30.93 -10.05
N GLY A 586 -17.62 30.07 -9.23
CA GLY A 586 -19.02 29.71 -9.34
C GLY A 586 -19.39 28.97 -10.63
N ASP A 587 -20.64 29.03 -11.05
CA ASP A 587 -21.13 28.43 -12.30
C ASP A 587 -20.45 29.03 -13.54
N ALA A 588 -20.10 30.32 -13.47
CA ALA A 588 -19.34 30.98 -14.52
C ALA A 588 -17.95 30.35 -14.65
N GLY A 589 -17.30 30.03 -13.51
CA GLY A 589 -16.02 29.34 -13.48
C GLY A 589 -16.08 27.93 -14.05
N PHE A 590 -17.13 27.18 -13.74
CA PHE A 590 -17.32 25.83 -14.29
C PHE A 590 -17.51 25.86 -15.81
N SER A 591 -18.39 26.70 -16.31
CA SER A 591 -18.67 26.84 -17.76
C SER A 591 -17.41 27.27 -18.51
N TRP A 592 -16.68 28.25 -17.96
CA TRP A 592 -15.42 28.73 -18.53
C TRP A 592 -14.36 27.66 -18.56
N ALA A 593 -14.12 26.96 -17.43
CA ALA A 593 -13.14 25.88 -17.34
C ALA A 593 -13.44 24.72 -18.30
N LYS A 594 -14.72 24.36 -18.48
CA LYS A 594 -15.17 23.36 -19.44
C LYS A 594 -14.85 23.77 -20.89
N THR A 595 -15.12 25.02 -21.24
CA THR A 595 -14.84 25.57 -22.58
C THR A 595 -13.33 25.60 -22.85
N LYS A 596 -12.55 26.13 -21.89
CA LYS A 596 -11.10 26.23 -22.03
C LYS A 596 -10.39 24.88 -22.02
N ARG A 597 -10.87 23.93 -21.21
CA ARG A 597 -10.41 22.54 -21.28
C ARG A 597 -10.55 21.95 -22.68
N ASN A 598 -11.71 22.14 -23.31
CA ASN A 598 -11.93 21.63 -24.66
C ASN A 598 -11.04 22.31 -25.72
N GLN A 599 -10.59 23.54 -25.48
CA GLN A 599 -9.61 24.23 -26.32
C GLN A 599 -8.19 23.74 -26.09
N ILE A 600 -7.81 23.42 -24.84
CA ILE A 600 -6.50 22.90 -24.45
C ILE A 600 -6.31 21.45 -24.94
N MET A 601 -7.37 20.65 -25.02
CA MET A 601 -7.33 19.23 -25.39
C MET A 601 -7.53 19.00 -26.91
N ARG A 602 -7.70 20.04 -27.70
CA ARG A 602 -7.76 19.98 -29.16
C ARG A 602 -6.39 20.17 -29.77
#